data_072d5909155e263669909235c790e953
#
_entry.id   072d5909155e263669909235c790e953
#
_cell.length_a   1.000
_cell.length_b   1.000
_cell.length_c   1.000
_cell.angle_alpha   90.00
_cell.angle_beta   90.00
_cell.angle_gamma   90.00
#
_symmetry.space_group_name_H-M   'P 1'
#
loop_
_entity.id
_entity.type
_entity.pdbx_description
1 polymer ?
#
loop_
_entity_poly.entity_id
_entity_poly.type
_entity_poly.pdbx_seq_one_letter_code
_entity_poly.pdbx_strand_id
1 'polypeptide(L)'
;MHDFWPEGRRYATQENQHFLSSRAGLEAAWRQQIILEGLALRCDPTHALTVQLGDTVGVIPREECALGIREGSTRDIAILTCVGKAVSFVVTAFANGVPQLSRRLAQERALAQLLQCQLGDILPATVTHLEPYGAFVDIG
;
A
#
# COMPACT_ATOMS: atom_id res chain seq x y z
N MET A 1 -11.52 -10.47 13.37
CA MET A 1 -11.54 -10.32 12.42
C MET A 1 -10.71 -9.64 11.68
N HIS A 2 -10.39 -9.60 11.12
CA HIS A 2 -9.78 -8.95 10.60
C HIS A 2 -9.98 -8.38 9.69
N ASP A 3 -9.49 -7.99 9.60
CA ASP A 3 -9.94 -6.87 8.93
C ASP A 3 -9.23 -6.65 7.66
N PHE A 4 -9.82 -7.12 6.62
CA PHE A 4 -9.35 -6.80 5.29
C PHE A 4 -9.93 -5.45 4.88
N TRP A 5 -9.04 -4.48 4.53
CA TRP A 5 -9.44 -3.16 4.12
C TRP A 5 -8.94 -2.89 2.71
N PRO A 6 -9.83 -2.59 1.76
CA PRO A 6 -9.41 -2.17 0.44
C PRO A 6 -8.57 -0.89 0.53
N GLU A 7 -7.69 -0.72 -0.45
CA GLU A 7 -6.85 0.47 -0.51
C GLU A 7 -7.69 1.74 -0.55
N GLY A 8 -7.30 2.71 0.27
CA GLY A 8 -8.03 3.96 0.41
C GLY A 8 -8.91 4.02 1.64
N ARG A 9 -9.30 2.89 2.20
CA ARG A 9 -10.21 2.86 3.34
C ARG A 9 -9.56 3.34 4.63
N ARG A 10 -8.25 3.12 4.76
CA ARG A 10 -7.54 3.53 5.98
C ARG A 10 -7.19 5.00 6.00
N TYR A 11 -7.21 5.66 4.86
CA TYR A 11 -6.62 6.99 4.70
C TYR A 11 -7.11 7.98 5.76
N ALA A 12 -8.40 8.04 6.02
CA ALA A 12 -8.98 9.03 6.91
C ALA A 12 -9.10 8.53 8.36
N THR A 13 -8.62 7.33 8.68
CA THR A 13 -8.73 6.83 10.05
C THR A 13 -7.80 7.60 10.98
N GLN A 14 -8.20 7.69 12.25
CA GLN A 14 -7.39 8.36 13.25
C GLN A 14 -6.04 7.67 13.43
N GLU A 15 -6.03 6.35 13.41
CA GLU A 15 -4.79 5.59 13.54
C GLU A 15 -3.81 5.93 12.42
N ASN A 16 -4.30 5.93 11.19
CA ASN A 16 -3.46 6.26 10.04
C ASN A 16 -2.90 7.67 10.17
N GLN A 17 -3.75 8.63 10.48
CA GLN A 17 -3.31 10.02 10.60
C GLN A 17 -2.34 10.20 11.77
N HIS A 18 -2.55 9.47 12.84
CA HIS A 18 -1.65 9.53 14.00
C HIS A 18 -0.23 9.11 13.61
N PHE A 19 -0.08 8.01 12.90
CA PHE A 19 1.24 7.54 12.48
C PHE A 19 1.90 8.49 11.48
N LEU A 20 1.11 9.14 10.64
CA LEU A 20 1.66 10.06 9.63
C LEU A 20 2.04 11.43 10.22
N SER A 21 1.55 11.77 11.40
CA SER A 21 1.64 13.13 11.92
C SER A 21 3.02 13.51 12.44
N SER A 22 3.92 12.55 12.62
CA SER A 22 5.25 12.82 13.16
C SER A 22 6.26 11.82 12.67
N ARG A 23 7.54 12.21 12.77
CA ARG A 23 8.64 11.31 12.46
C ARG A 23 8.61 10.09 13.39
N ALA A 24 8.34 10.33 14.68
CA ALA A 24 8.26 9.25 15.65
C ALA A 24 7.16 8.25 15.27
N GLY A 25 6.03 8.74 14.80
CA GLY A 25 4.95 7.89 14.34
C GLY A 25 5.35 7.03 13.15
N LEU A 26 6.04 7.63 12.18
CA LEU A 26 6.53 6.89 11.03
C LEU A 26 7.56 5.83 11.43
N GLU A 27 8.44 6.15 12.37
CA GLU A 27 9.41 5.18 12.85
C GLU A 27 8.74 4.03 13.59
N ALA A 28 7.70 4.33 14.37
CA ALA A 28 6.95 3.29 15.06
C ALA A 28 6.25 2.37 14.06
N ALA A 29 5.67 2.94 13.01
CA ALA A 29 5.02 2.16 11.95
C ALA A 29 6.04 1.29 11.24
N TRP A 30 7.24 1.81 11.02
CA TRP A 30 8.33 1.04 10.42
C TRP A 30 8.70 -0.16 11.29
N ARG A 31 8.92 0.07 12.58
CA ARG A 31 9.30 -1.00 13.49
C ARG A 31 8.22 -2.07 13.61
N GLN A 32 6.97 -1.66 13.58
CA GLN A 32 5.83 -2.56 13.72
C GLN A 32 5.30 -3.06 12.39
N GLN A 33 5.84 -2.55 11.28
CA GLN A 33 5.42 -2.93 9.92
C GLN A 33 3.93 -2.76 9.71
N ILE A 34 3.42 -1.60 10.11
CA ILE A 34 2.00 -1.27 10.00
C ILE A 34 1.71 -0.75 8.60
N ILE A 35 0.61 -1.19 8.02
CA ILE A 35 0.15 -0.68 6.74
C ILE A 35 -0.49 0.68 6.96
N LEU A 36 0.03 1.68 6.27
CA LEU A 36 -0.49 3.04 6.29
C LEU A 36 -0.98 3.43 4.91
N GLU A 37 -1.66 4.57 4.83
CA GLU A 37 -2.10 5.11 3.54
C GLU A 37 -1.80 6.58 3.48
N GLY A 38 -1.40 7.03 2.29
CA GLY A 38 -1.12 8.43 2.03
C GLY A 38 -1.50 8.77 0.60
N LEU A 39 -1.59 10.06 0.33
CA LEU A 39 -1.98 10.54 -0.99
C LEU A 39 -0.77 10.53 -1.93
N ALA A 40 -0.87 9.83 -3.04
CA ALA A 40 0.18 9.85 -4.06
C ALA A 40 0.10 11.19 -4.80
N LEU A 41 1.17 11.97 -4.71
CA LEU A 41 1.19 13.33 -5.25
C LEU A 41 1.64 13.36 -6.70
N ARG A 42 2.66 12.59 -7.03
CA ARG A 42 3.21 12.60 -8.39
C ARG A 42 4.07 11.36 -8.62
N CYS A 43 4.32 11.11 -9.89
CA CYS A 43 5.20 10.04 -10.34
C CYS A 43 6.37 10.73 -11.06
N ASP A 44 7.61 10.43 -10.65
CA ASP A 44 8.77 11.08 -11.25
C ASP A 44 9.21 10.34 -12.53
N PRO A 45 10.22 10.85 -13.24
CA PRO A 45 10.64 10.20 -14.48
C PRO A 45 11.17 8.78 -14.32
N THR A 46 11.58 8.39 -13.11
CA THR A 46 12.00 7.01 -12.84
C THR A 46 10.82 6.11 -12.45
N HIS A 47 9.60 6.67 -12.47
CA HIS A 47 8.37 6.00 -12.11
C HIS A 47 8.28 5.68 -10.61
N ALA A 48 8.99 6.43 -9.78
CA ALA A 48 8.80 6.35 -8.34
C ALA A 48 7.67 7.28 -7.95
N LEU A 49 6.86 6.88 -6.97
CA LEU A 49 5.76 7.71 -6.49
C LEU A 49 6.20 8.52 -5.28
N THR A 50 5.82 9.79 -5.27
CA THR A 50 5.96 10.65 -4.11
C THR A 50 4.64 10.65 -3.36
N VAL A 51 4.67 10.34 -2.07
CA VAL A 51 3.48 10.18 -1.25
C VAL A 51 3.52 11.17 -0.10
N GLN A 52 2.41 11.85 0.14
CA GLN A 52 2.29 12.79 1.24
C GLN A 52 2.11 12.04 2.57
N LEU A 53 2.93 12.39 3.55
CA LEU A 53 2.92 11.78 4.88
C LEU A 53 2.75 12.91 5.90
N GLY A 54 1.52 13.37 6.10
CA GLY A 54 1.32 14.54 6.95
C GLY A 54 2.03 15.75 6.38
N ASP A 55 3.00 16.28 7.12
CA ASP A 55 3.74 17.47 6.72
C ASP A 55 4.99 17.14 5.88
N THR A 56 5.27 15.88 5.65
CA THR A 56 6.45 15.48 4.90
C THR A 56 6.04 14.57 3.75
N VAL A 57 7.02 14.08 3.01
CA VAL A 57 6.77 13.16 1.89
C VAL A 57 7.66 11.94 2.02
N GLY A 58 7.20 10.83 1.45
CA GLY A 58 7.98 9.63 1.30
C GLY A 58 8.00 9.21 -0.15
N VAL A 59 8.79 8.19 -0.46
CA VAL A 59 8.97 7.73 -1.83
C VAL A 59 8.71 6.23 -1.90
N ILE A 60 7.95 5.82 -2.91
CA ILE A 60 7.80 4.41 -3.26
C ILE A 60 8.61 4.20 -4.53
N PRO A 61 9.75 3.49 -4.46
CA PRO A 61 10.51 3.20 -5.67
C PRO A 61 9.69 2.40 -6.68
N ARG A 62 10.04 2.49 -7.94
CA ARG A 62 9.26 1.86 -9.01
C ARG A 62 8.92 0.40 -8.72
N GLU A 63 9.91 -0.40 -8.33
CA GLU A 63 9.70 -1.84 -8.10
C GLU A 63 8.82 -2.13 -6.91
N GLU A 64 8.64 -1.15 -6.04
CA GLU A 64 7.81 -1.29 -4.84
C GLU A 64 6.42 -0.68 -5.01
N CYS A 65 6.09 -0.18 -6.19
CA CYS A 65 4.81 0.48 -6.41
C CYS A 65 3.65 -0.50 -6.56
N ALA A 66 3.91 -1.72 -6.98
CA ALA A 66 2.85 -2.73 -7.10
C ALA A 66 3.45 -4.10 -7.28
N LEU A 67 2.65 -5.11 -6.92
CA LEU A 67 2.99 -6.49 -7.25
C LEU A 67 3.09 -6.63 -8.77
N GLY A 68 4.09 -7.35 -9.21
CA GLY A 68 4.24 -7.66 -10.62
C GLY A 68 5.06 -6.68 -11.42
N ILE A 69 5.37 -5.50 -10.89
CA ILE A 69 6.20 -4.53 -11.62
C ILE A 69 7.60 -5.10 -11.84
N ARG A 70 8.19 -5.61 -10.77
CA ARG A 70 9.55 -6.18 -10.84
C ARG A 70 9.63 -7.33 -11.82
N GLU A 71 8.60 -8.16 -11.83
CA GLU A 71 8.55 -9.35 -12.68
C GLU A 71 8.07 -9.06 -14.09
N GLY A 72 7.60 -7.87 -14.34
CA GLY A 72 7.10 -7.49 -15.67
C GLY A 72 5.67 -7.89 -15.95
N SER A 73 4.97 -8.48 -14.98
CA SER A 73 3.57 -8.87 -15.18
C SER A 73 2.60 -7.72 -14.95
N THR A 74 3.06 -6.63 -14.34
CA THR A 74 2.29 -5.40 -14.16
C THR A 74 3.04 -4.26 -14.85
N ARG A 75 2.34 -3.48 -15.64
CA ARG A 75 2.95 -2.39 -16.42
C ARG A 75 3.04 -1.12 -15.61
N ASP A 76 3.98 -0.25 -16.00
CA ASP A 76 4.22 1.01 -15.32
C ASP A 76 3.00 1.95 -15.35
N ILE A 77 2.08 1.76 -16.29
CA ILE A 77 0.85 2.57 -16.31
C ILE A 77 0.07 2.39 -15.01
N ALA A 78 0.18 1.25 -14.37
CA ALA A 78 -0.48 1.02 -13.08
C ALA A 78 0.06 1.95 -12.00
N ILE A 79 1.31 2.37 -12.10
CA ILE A 79 1.89 3.34 -11.17
C ILE A 79 1.29 4.72 -11.43
N LEU A 80 1.21 5.10 -12.70
CA LEU A 80 0.69 6.42 -13.08
C LEU A 80 -0.76 6.60 -12.63
N THR A 81 -1.54 5.54 -12.66
CA THR A 81 -2.94 5.63 -12.25
C THR A 81 -3.13 5.86 -10.77
N CYS A 82 -2.08 5.68 -9.96
CA CYS A 82 -2.15 5.93 -8.53
C CYS A 82 -2.08 7.41 -8.17
N VAL A 83 -1.56 8.26 -9.08
CA VAL A 83 -1.40 9.67 -8.79
C VAL A 83 -2.76 10.31 -8.51
N GLY A 84 -2.84 11.05 -7.42
CA GLY A 84 -4.08 11.67 -6.99
C GLY A 84 -4.96 10.79 -6.13
N LYS A 85 -4.51 9.58 -5.82
CA LYS A 85 -5.29 8.63 -5.02
C LYS A 85 -4.54 8.28 -3.74
N ALA A 86 -5.28 7.79 -2.74
CA ALA A 86 -4.68 7.25 -1.54
C ALA A 86 -4.13 5.86 -1.86
N VAL A 87 -2.87 5.65 -1.47
CA VAL A 87 -2.20 4.36 -1.71
C VAL A 87 -1.76 3.77 -0.37
N SER A 88 -1.83 2.44 -0.28
CA SER A 88 -1.36 1.72 0.90
C SER A 88 0.13 1.45 0.79
N PHE A 89 0.82 1.44 1.92
CA PHE A 89 2.24 1.16 1.93
C PHE A 89 2.71 0.73 3.31
N VAL A 90 3.92 0.17 3.33
CA VAL A 90 4.64 -0.14 4.57
C VAL A 90 5.94 0.66 4.50
N VAL A 91 6.33 1.27 5.60
CA VAL A 91 7.62 1.95 5.68
C VAL A 91 8.71 0.88 5.73
N THR A 92 9.69 0.96 4.83
CA THR A 92 10.75 -0.06 4.75
C THR A 92 12.10 0.45 5.24
N ALA A 93 12.35 1.75 5.16
CA ALA A 93 13.62 2.32 5.54
C ALA A 93 13.51 3.84 5.54
N PHE A 94 14.59 4.49 5.97
CA PHE A 94 14.74 5.94 5.85
C PHE A 94 16.08 6.20 5.15
N ALA A 95 16.02 6.85 4.01
CA ALA A 95 17.23 7.18 3.24
C ALA A 95 17.41 8.68 3.26
N ASN A 96 18.50 9.15 3.86
CA ASN A 96 18.78 10.59 3.99
C ASN A 96 17.61 11.34 4.62
N GLY A 97 16.96 10.69 5.60
CA GLY A 97 15.82 11.28 6.27
C GLY A 97 14.50 11.14 5.55
N VAL A 98 14.49 10.60 4.33
CA VAL A 98 13.27 10.43 3.54
C VAL A 98 12.72 9.02 3.74
N PRO A 99 11.47 8.87 4.19
CA PRO A 99 10.87 7.54 4.32
C PRO A 99 10.80 6.83 2.97
N GLN A 100 11.27 5.59 2.95
CA GLN A 100 11.15 4.72 1.79
C GLN A 100 9.97 3.79 2.04
N LEU A 101 9.10 3.65 1.06
CA LEU A 101 7.82 2.99 1.25
C LEU A 101 7.67 1.85 0.24
N SER A 102 6.82 0.87 0.57
CA SER A 102 6.54 -0.23 -0.35
C SER A 102 5.04 -0.50 -0.39
N ARG A 103 4.44 -0.20 -1.52
CA ARG A 103 3.07 -0.57 -1.79
C ARG A 103 2.99 -2.06 -2.10
N ARG A 104 4.04 -2.60 -2.72
CA ARG A 104 4.10 -4.03 -3.04
C ARG A 104 3.95 -4.90 -1.80
N LEU A 105 4.65 -4.54 -0.71
CA LEU A 105 4.54 -5.30 0.54
C LEU A 105 3.13 -5.19 1.14
N ALA A 106 2.52 -4.02 1.05
CA ALA A 106 1.15 -3.86 1.52
C ALA A 106 0.19 -4.74 0.73
N GLN A 107 0.39 -4.81 -0.59
CA GLN A 107 -0.43 -5.67 -1.44
C GLN A 107 -0.21 -7.15 -1.12
N GLU A 108 1.03 -7.55 -0.87
CA GLU A 108 1.33 -8.93 -0.49
C GLU A 108 0.61 -9.32 0.79
N ARG A 109 0.61 -8.42 1.77
CA ARG A 109 -0.07 -8.70 3.03
C ARG A 109 -1.58 -8.77 2.87
N ALA A 110 -2.14 -7.88 2.07
CA ALA A 110 -3.57 -7.89 1.82
C ALA A 110 -3.97 -9.20 1.14
N LEU A 111 -3.18 -9.65 0.17
CA LEU A 111 -3.44 -10.90 -0.52
C LEU A 111 -3.32 -12.09 0.42
N ALA A 112 -2.31 -12.11 1.26
CA ALA A 112 -2.12 -13.20 2.21
C ALA A 112 -3.29 -13.27 3.20
N GLN A 113 -3.77 -12.11 3.66
CA GLN A 113 -4.90 -12.03 4.56
C GLN A 113 -6.17 -12.57 3.89
N LEU A 114 -6.37 -12.19 2.65
CA LEU A 114 -7.53 -12.66 1.90
C LEU A 114 -7.49 -14.16 1.68
N LEU A 115 -6.31 -14.70 1.38
CA LEU A 115 -6.14 -16.15 1.23
C LEU A 115 -6.38 -16.90 2.53
N GLN A 116 -5.99 -16.32 3.65
CA GLN A 116 -6.29 -16.92 4.95
C GLN A 116 -7.78 -16.97 5.21
N CYS A 117 -8.50 -15.93 4.84
CA CYS A 117 -9.96 -15.93 4.97
C CYS A 117 -10.59 -17.04 4.13
N GLN A 118 -10.06 -17.28 2.94
CA GLN A 118 -10.56 -18.36 2.09
C GLN A 118 -10.35 -19.73 2.72
N LEU A 119 -9.19 -19.92 3.35
CA LEU A 119 -8.84 -21.23 3.88
C LEU A 119 -9.43 -21.48 5.27
N GLY A 120 -9.53 -20.43 6.07
CA GLY A 120 -9.94 -20.58 7.46
C GLY A 120 -11.42 -20.44 7.67
N ASP A 121 -12.08 -19.61 6.90
CA ASP A 121 -13.49 -19.33 7.06
C ASP A 121 -14.19 -19.43 5.74
N ILE A 122 -15.44 -19.76 5.82
CA ILE A 122 -16.24 -19.87 4.62
C ILE A 122 -16.88 -18.54 4.33
N LEU A 123 -16.42 -17.90 3.27
CA LEU A 123 -16.97 -16.64 2.82
C LEU A 123 -17.25 -16.75 1.34
N PRO A 124 -18.27 -17.53 0.96
CA PRO A 124 -18.48 -17.86 -0.44
C PRO A 124 -18.62 -16.66 -1.35
N ALA A 125 -19.31 -15.63 -0.89
CA ALA A 125 -19.48 -14.43 -1.71
C ALA A 125 -18.16 -13.76 -1.99
N THR A 126 -17.28 -13.73 -0.99
CA THR A 126 -15.96 -13.14 -1.16
C THR A 126 -15.11 -13.98 -2.09
N VAL A 127 -15.18 -15.30 -1.95
CA VAL A 127 -14.40 -16.19 -2.78
C VAL A 127 -14.73 -16.04 -4.26
N THR A 128 -16.02 -15.86 -4.57
CA THR A 128 -16.41 -15.71 -5.96
C THR A 128 -15.84 -14.46 -6.62
N HIS A 129 -15.37 -13.50 -5.83
CA HIS A 129 -14.78 -12.29 -6.38
C HIS A 129 -13.27 -12.39 -6.57
N LEU A 130 -12.68 -13.55 -6.30
CA LEU A 130 -11.25 -13.74 -6.43
C LEU A 130 -10.88 -14.24 -7.81
N GLU A 131 -11.42 -13.60 -8.82
CA GLU A 131 -11.01 -13.84 -10.19
C GLU A 131 -9.65 -13.20 -10.41
N PRO A 132 -8.79 -13.80 -11.22
CA PRO A 132 -7.42 -13.32 -11.32
C PRO A 132 -7.27 -11.83 -11.62
N TYR A 133 -8.13 -11.29 -12.46
CA TYR A 133 -8.00 -9.89 -12.84
C TYR A 133 -8.79 -8.95 -11.93
N GLY A 134 -9.90 -9.41 -11.38
CA GLY A 134 -10.77 -8.56 -10.57
C GLY A 134 -10.29 -8.43 -9.14
N ALA A 135 -9.86 -9.54 -8.55
CA ALA A 135 -9.45 -9.55 -7.16
C ALA A 135 -8.28 -8.62 -6.88
N PHE A 136 -7.33 -8.55 -7.81
CA PHE A 136 -6.15 -7.73 -7.59
C PHE A 136 -6.47 -6.25 -7.58
N VAL A 137 -7.46 -5.84 -8.34
CA VAL A 137 -7.87 -4.43 -8.34
C VAL A 137 -8.47 -4.07 -6.99
N ASP A 138 -9.29 -4.96 -6.43
CA ASP A 138 -9.98 -4.68 -5.17
C ASP A 138 -9.07 -4.79 -3.96
N ILE A 139 -8.09 -5.64 -4.03
CA ILE A 139 -7.14 -5.81 -2.94
C ILE A 139 -6.25 -4.58 -2.82
N GLY A 140 -6.02 -3.94 -3.91
CA GLY A 140 -5.33 -2.69 -3.98
C GLY A 140 -3.89 -2.75 -3.77
#